data_8f2467696b2c5b7db08b0bd3c079e83f
#
_entry.id   8f2467696b2c5b7db08b0bd3c079e83f
#
_cell.length_a   1.000
_cell.length_b   1.000
_cell.length_c   1.000
_cell.angle_alpha   90.00
_cell.angle_beta   90.00
_cell.angle_gamma   90.00
#
_symmetry.space_group_name_H-M   'P 1'
#
loop_
_entity.id
_entity.type
_entity.pdbx_description
1 polymer ?
#
loop_
_entity_poly.entity_id
_entity_poly.type
_entity_poly.pdbx_seq_one_letter_code
_entity_poly.pdbx_strand_id
1 'polypeptide(L)'
;MTAPGSHYFDEEPTAESAPREVTLWLPDGSFVLMTDRGVFGYDRIDQGSKLLLLKAPPPSPTGNLLDLGCGNGPLALTMARRSPTATVWAVDVNERARNLCRANAERNGLANVTVCAPEEVPADIRFATVWSNPAIRIGKAALHSMLLRWLSRLTEATAVGAQDAGEGAGEAILVVHKHLGSDSLQDWLIEQGYPTSRLASSAGYRILRSTALTR
;
A
#
# COMPACT_ATOMS: atom_id res chain seq x y z
N MET A 1 28.60 22.69 0.93
CA MET A 1 27.18 22.50 1.35
C MET A 1 26.56 21.58 0.32
N THR A 2 26.45 20.28 0.63
CA THR A 2 25.71 19.33 -0.21
C THR A 2 24.23 19.62 -0.03
N ALA A 3 23.53 19.86 -1.15
CA ALA A 3 22.08 20.03 -1.15
C ALA A 3 21.42 18.81 -0.48
N PRO A 4 20.36 18.99 0.33
CA PRO A 4 19.63 17.86 0.89
C PRO A 4 19.12 17.01 -0.27
N GLY A 5 19.48 15.71 -0.24
CA GLY A 5 19.07 14.76 -1.28
C GLY A 5 17.55 14.70 -1.33
N SER A 6 17.01 14.78 -2.56
CA SER A 6 15.58 14.56 -2.81
C SER A 6 15.15 13.21 -2.26
N HIS A 7 14.15 13.19 -1.40
CA HIS A 7 13.57 11.99 -0.85
C HIS A 7 12.33 11.58 -1.66
N TYR A 8 12.12 10.27 -1.86
CA TYR A 8 10.98 9.73 -2.61
C TYR A 8 9.60 9.97 -1.94
N PHE A 9 9.61 10.51 -0.72
CA PHE A 9 8.41 10.95 0.00
C PHE A 9 8.21 12.49 -0.03
N ASP A 10 8.99 13.20 -0.85
CA ASP A 10 8.76 14.62 -1.12
C ASP A 10 7.63 14.75 -2.16
N GLU A 11 6.78 15.75 -2.02
CA GLU A 11 5.67 16.02 -2.94
C GLU A 11 6.18 16.24 -4.38
N GLU A 12 7.22 17.05 -4.53
CA GLU A 12 7.91 17.28 -5.79
C GLU A 12 9.38 16.82 -5.70
N PRO A 13 9.72 15.64 -6.25
CA PRO A 13 11.10 15.20 -6.22
C PRO A 13 11.98 16.07 -7.12
N THR A 14 13.06 16.61 -6.56
CA THR A 14 14.05 17.43 -7.28
C THR A 14 15.01 16.62 -8.15
N ALA A 15 14.96 15.29 -8.07
CA ALA A 15 15.80 14.41 -8.88
C ALA A 15 15.47 14.56 -10.37
N GLU A 16 16.51 14.72 -11.22
CA GLU A 16 16.35 14.71 -12.67
C GLU A 16 15.68 13.42 -13.14
N SER A 17 14.69 13.54 -14.04
CA SER A 17 13.97 12.41 -14.59
C SER A 17 14.88 11.51 -15.43
N ALA A 18 14.81 10.21 -15.21
CA ALA A 18 15.48 9.18 -15.98
C ALA A 18 14.59 7.92 -16.02
N PRO A 19 13.50 7.95 -16.82
CA PRO A 19 12.54 6.86 -16.84
C PRO A 19 13.15 5.55 -17.33
N ARG A 20 12.66 4.45 -16.73
CA ARG A 20 13.06 3.09 -17.13
C ARG A 20 11.92 2.10 -16.93
N GLU A 21 12.03 0.96 -17.57
CA GLU A 21 11.10 -0.15 -17.35
C GLU A 21 11.64 -1.14 -16.32
N VAL A 22 10.73 -1.64 -15.48
CA VAL A 22 10.96 -2.78 -14.58
C VAL A 22 9.83 -3.79 -14.75
N THR A 23 10.16 -5.08 -14.68
CA THR A 23 9.14 -6.13 -14.77
C THR A 23 8.90 -6.74 -13.40
N LEU A 24 7.63 -6.76 -13.00
CA LEU A 24 7.13 -7.49 -11.83
C LEU A 24 6.62 -8.85 -12.29
N TRP A 25 7.28 -9.92 -11.84
CA TRP A 25 6.86 -11.30 -12.06
C TRP A 25 6.13 -11.83 -10.82
N LEU A 26 4.90 -12.32 -11.01
CA LEU A 26 4.06 -12.96 -10.00
C LEU A 26 3.56 -14.30 -10.52
N PRO A 27 3.15 -15.24 -9.64
CA PRO A 27 2.61 -16.53 -10.08
C PRO A 27 1.36 -16.42 -10.97
N ASP A 28 0.59 -15.35 -10.78
CA ASP A 28 -0.65 -15.04 -11.50
C ASP A 28 -0.45 -14.09 -12.70
N GLY A 29 0.81 -13.88 -13.13
CA GLY A 29 1.17 -13.10 -14.31
C GLY A 29 2.23 -12.03 -14.06
N SER A 30 2.47 -11.17 -15.03
CA SER A 30 3.48 -10.13 -14.94
C SER A 30 2.90 -8.75 -15.23
N PHE A 31 3.63 -7.72 -14.78
CA PHE A 31 3.41 -6.32 -15.17
C PHE A 31 4.72 -5.73 -15.69
N VAL A 32 4.65 -4.96 -16.75
CA VAL A 32 5.73 -4.06 -17.17
C VAL A 32 5.39 -2.67 -16.66
N LEU A 33 6.21 -2.16 -15.75
CA LEU A 33 6.02 -0.91 -15.05
C LEU A 33 7.08 0.10 -15.45
N MET A 34 6.66 1.33 -15.76
CA MET A 34 7.57 2.46 -15.81
C MET A 34 7.91 2.92 -14.40
N THR A 35 9.14 3.32 -14.20
CA THR A 35 9.63 3.94 -12.97
C THR A 35 10.53 5.13 -13.32
N ASP A 36 10.84 5.98 -12.33
CA ASP A 36 11.69 7.14 -12.51
C ASP A 36 12.49 7.46 -11.25
N ARG A 37 13.58 8.23 -11.39
CA ARG A 37 14.31 8.76 -10.25
C ARG A 37 13.41 9.61 -9.36
N GLY A 38 13.66 9.59 -8.07
CA GLY A 38 12.79 10.27 -7.09
C GLY A 38 11.52 9.52 -6.74
N VAL A 39 11.32 8.29 -7.28
CA VAL A 39 10.24 7.39 -6.89
C VAL A 39 10.82 6.12 -6.28
N PHE A 40 10.14 5.59 -5.28
CA PHE A 40 10.56 4.35 -4.62
C PHE A 40 10.58 3.17 -5.59
N GLY A 41 11.65 2.36 -5.52
CA GLY A 41 11.78 1.20 -6.41
C GLY A 41 12.31 1.53 -7.81
N TYR A 42 13.12 2.60 -7.97
CA TYR A 42 13.66 3.05 -9.26
C TYR A 42 14.37 1.95 -10.06
N ASP A 43 15.28 1.19 -9.45
CA ASP A 43 16.10 0.22 -10.17
C ASP A 43 15.44 -1.16 -10.34
N ARG A 44 14.51 -1.50 -9.45
CA ARG A 44 13.85 -2.80 -9.38
C ARG A 44 12.64 -2.73 -8.46
N ILE A 45 11.74 -3.70 -8.61
CA ILE A 45 10.67 -3.89 -7.63
C ILE A 45 11.28 -4.16 -6.26
N ASP A 46 10.84 -3.39 -5.25
CA ASP A 46 11.31 -3.55 -3.89
C ASP A 46 11.02 -4.95 -3.32
N GLN A 47 11.96 -5.49 -2.56
CA GLN A 47 11.83 -6.84 -2.00
C GLN A 47 10.69 -6.96 -1.00
N GLY A 48 10.43 -5.91 -0.22
CA GLY A 48 9.31 -5.88 0.73
C GLY A 48 7.97 -5.92 -0.02
N SER A 49 7.79 -5.05 -1.03
CA SER A 49 6.61 -5.05 -1.90
C SER A 49 6.40 -6.40 -2.58
N LYS A 50 7.47 -7.00 -3.13
CA LYS A 50 7.40 -8.32 -3.74
C LYS A 50 7.00 -9.41 -2.74
N LEU A 51 7.54 -9.36 -1.52
CA LEU A 51 7.18 -10.31 -0.47
C LEU A 51 5.70 -10.17 -0.08
N LEU A 52 5.19 -8.93 0.06
CA LEU A 52 3.78 -8.68 0.33
C LEU A 52 2.91 -9.30 -0.76
N LEU A 53 3.20 -9.01 -2.02
CA LEU A 53 2.46 -9.54 -3.18
C LEU A 53 2.40 -11.07 -3.26
N LEU A 54 3.44 -11.75 -2.74
CA LEU A 54 3.55 -13.21 -2.74
C LEU A 54 2.93 -13.87 -1.50
N LYS A 55 2.77 -13.14 -0.39
CA LYS A 55 2.41 -13.73 0.92
C LYS A 55 1.15 -13.15 1.53
N ALA A 56 0.69 -11.98 1.08
CA ALA A 56 -0.59 -11.43 1.51
C ALA A 56 -1.75 -12.35 1.09
N PRO A 57 -2.80 -12.45 1.89
CA PRO A 57 -4.05 -13.05 1.44
C PRO A 57 -4.57 -12.29 0.21
N PRO A 58 -5.43 -12.91 -0.61
CA PRO A 58 -6.11 -12.19 -1.68
C PRO A 58 -6.80 -10.92 -1.13
N PRO A 59 -6.77 -9.80 -1.85
CA PRO A 59 -7.52 -8.63 -1.44
C PRO A 59 -9.02 -8.90 -1.53
N SER A 60 -9.85 -8.11 -0.82
CA SER A 60 -11.31 -8.22 -0.93
C SER A 60 -11.75 -8.19 -2.40
N PRO A 61 -12.66 -9.07 -2.84
CA PRO A 61 -13.08 -9.09 -4.24
C PRO A 61 -13.90 -7.86 -4.64
N THR A 62 -14.49 -7.15 -3.67
CA THR A 62 -15.39 -6.01 -3.89
C THR A 62 -15.10 -4.87 -2.93
N GLY A 63 -15.79 -3.73 -3.10
CA GLY A 63 -15.66 -2.54 -2.26
C GLY A 63 -14.43 -1.69 -2.62
N ASN A 64 -13.99 -0.88 -1.68
CA ASN A 64 -12.82 -0.04 -1.87
C ASN A 64 -11.57 -0.70 -1.26
N LEU A 65 -10.51 -0.71 -2.02
CA LEU A 65 -9.18 -1.17 -1.61
C LEU A 65 -8.22 0.01 -1.61
N LEU A 66 -7.18 -0.02 -0.79
CA LEU A 66 -6.20 1.05 -0.70
C LEU A 66 -4.77 0.51 -0.85
N ASP A 67 -4.02 1.05 -1.78
CA ASP A 67 -2.55 1.00 -1.80
C ASP A 67 -2.01 2.31 -1.20
N LEU A 68 -1.51 2.24 0.03
CA LEU A 68 -1.02 3.38 0.78
C LEU A 68 0.50 3.56 0.59
N GLY A 69 0.89 4.64 -0.12
CA GLY A 69 2.25 4.85 -0.60
C GLY A 69 2.50 4.05 -1.89
N CYS A 70 1.69 4.32 -2.91
CA CYS A 70 1.62 3.45 -4.08
C CYS A 70 2.89 3.43 -4.94
N GLY A 71 3.75 4.45 -4.84
CA GLY A 71 4.91 4.57 -5.71
C GLY A 71 4.51 4.50 -7.19
N ASN A 72 5.20 3.67 -7.96
CA ASN A 72 4.85 3.42 -9.37
C ASN A 72 3.76 2.34 -9.58
N GLY A 73 3.10 1.88 -8.51
CA GLY A 73 1.85 1.11 -8.54
C GLY A 73 1.92 -0.42 -8.43
N PRO A 74 3.00 -1.09 -8.00
CA PRO A 74 3.07 -2.56 -8.00
C PRO A 74 1.99 -3.23 -7.15
N LEU A 75 1.64 -2.66 -5.99
CA LEU A 75 0.59 -3.18 -5.12
C LEU A 75 -0.79 -2.86 -5.71
N ALA A 76 -1.04 -1.59 -6.09
CA ALA A 76 -2.31 -1.14 -6.65
C ALA A 76 -2.72 -1.95 -7.89
N LEU A 77 -1.79 -2.14 -8.85
CA LEU A 77 -2.07 -2.88 -10.07
C LEU A 77 -2.36 -4.35 -9.79
N THR A 78 -1.65 -4.93 -8.82
CA THR A 78 -1.90 -6.32 -8.43
C THR A 78 -3.26 -6.46 -7.74
N MET A 79 -3.63 -5.55 -6.85
CA MET A 79 -4.98 -5.53 -6.26
C MET A 79 -6.05 -5.39 -7.33
N ALA A 80 -5.88 -4.46 -8.27
CA ALA A 80 -6.85 -4.21 -9.34
C ALA A 80 -7.09 -5.43 -10.24
N ARG A 81 -6.03 -6.16 -10.58
CA ARG A 81 -6.13 -7.39 -11.37
C ARG A 81 -6.77 -8.54 -10.59
N ARG A 82 -6.46 -8.67 -9.30
CA ARG A 82 -7.01 -9.73 -8.44
C ARG A 82 -8.44 -9.48 -8.01
N SER A 83 -8.88 -8.21 -8.02
CA SER A 83 -10.21 -7.77 -7.60
C SER A 83 -10.82 -6.84 -8.66
N PRO A 84 -11.21 -7.36 -9.84
CA PRO A 84 -11.64 -6.54 -10.98
C PRO A 84 -12.95 -5.79 -10.75
N THR A 85 -13.75 -6.19 -9.77
CA THR A 85 -15.02 -5.52 -9.39
C THR A 85 -14.87 -4.53 -8.24
N ALA A 86 -13.68 -4.48 -7.60
CA ALA A 86 -13.37 -3.50 -6.56
C ALA A 86 -12.83 -2.21 -7.16
N THR A 87 -12.93 -1.11 -6.43
CA THR A 87 -12.24 0.15 -6.73
C THR A 87 -10.94 0.21 -5.93
N VAL A 88 -9.80 0.35 -6.60
CA VAL A 88 -8.49 0.47 -5.96
C VAL A 88 -8.08 1.93 -5.90
N TRP A 89 -7.95 2.46 -4.70
CA TRP A 89 -7.38 3.77 -4.43
C TRP A 89 -5.87 3.63 -4.27
N ALA A 90 -5.10 4.22 -5.20
CA ALA A 90 -3.65 4.26 -5.16
C ALA A 90 -3.21 5.64 -4.70
N VAL A 91 -2.69 5.74 -3.48
CA VAL A 91 -2.44 7.01 -2.79
C VAL A 91 -0.95 7.22 -2.56
N ASP A 92 -0.43 8.36 -2.99
CA ASP A 92 0.94 8.79 -2.71
C ASP A 92 1.02 10.31 -2.58
N VAL A 93 1.92 10.81 -1.72
CA VAL A 93 2.21 12.25 -1.60
C VAL A 93 3.01 12.74 -2.81
N ASN A 94 3.88 11.90 -3.37
CA ASN A 94 4.77 12.21 -4.48
C ASN A 94 4.00 12.25 -5.81
N GLU A 95 3.95 13.42 -6.44
CA GLU A 95 3.23 13.61 -7.70
C GLU A 95 3.81 12.76 -8.85
N ARG A 96 5.14 12.63 -8.93
CA ARG A 96 5.79 11.78 -9.96
C ARG A 96 5.41 10.32 -9.79
N ALA A 97 5.30 9.83 -8.54
CA ALA A 97 4.82 8.48 -8.24
C ALA A 97 3.38 8.29 -8.71
N ARG A 98 2.49 9.23 -8.40
CA ARG A 98 1.08 9.20 -8.86
C ARG A 98 0.98 9.16 -10.38
N ASN A 99 1.75 10.00 -11.08
CA ASN A 99 1.76 10.05 -12.55
C ASN A 99 2.23 8.72 -13.15
N LEU A 100 3.28 8.12 -12.60
CA LEU A 100 3.77 6.79 -13.01
C LEU A 100 2.75 5.68 -12.71
N CYS A 101 2.13 5.69 -11.53
CA CYS A 101 1.11 4.71 -11.17
C CYS A 101 -0.09 4.76 -12.13
N ARG A 102 -0.55 5.96 -12.48
CA ARG A 102 -1.65 6.18 -13.44
C ARG A 102 -1.29 5.65 -14.82
N ALA A 103 -0.13 6.03 -15.35
CA ALA A 103 0.35 5.55 -16.65
C ALA A 103 0.54 4.03 -16.67
N ASN A 104 1.02 3.44 -15.58
CA ASN A 104 1.17 2.00 -15.45
C ASN A 104 -0.19 1.26 -15.38
N ALA A 105 -1.19 1.83 -14.71
CA ALA A 105 -2.54 1.27 -14.70
C ALA A 105 -3.16 1.28 -16.11
N GLU A 106 -3.08 2.41 -16.81
CA GLU A 106 -3.54 2.55 -18.20
C GLU A 106 -2.84 1.55 -19.14
N ARG A 107 -1.50 1.48 -19.07
CA ARG A 107 -0.69 0.56 -19.90
C ARG A 107 -1.04 -0.91 -19.68
N ASN A 108 -1.48 -1.27 -18.49
CA ASN A 108 -1.86 -2.65 -18.14
C ASN A 108 -3.38 -2.88 -18.23
N GLY A 109 -4.16 -1.93 -18.76
CA GLY A 109 -5.60 -2.08 -18.98
C GLY A 109 -6.45 -2.16 -17.72
N LEU A 110 -6.00 -1.55 -16.61
CA LEU A 110 -6.66 -1.60 -15.31
C LEU A 110 -7.47 -0.31 -15.07
N ALA A 111 -8.75 -0.35 -15.45
CA ALA A 111 -9.65 0.80 -15.35
C ALA A 111 -10.21 1.05 -13.93
N ASN A 112 -10.02 0.09 -13.01
CA ASN A 112 -10.54 0.16 -11.65
C ASN A 112 -9.53 0.74 -10.63
N VAL A 113 -8.47 1.44 -11.10
CA VAL A 113 -7.49 2.12 -10.27
C VAL A 113 -7.75 3.63 -10.28
N THR A 114 -7.98 4.20 -9.11
CA THR A 114 -8.09 5.65 -8.87
C THR A 114 -6.83 6.14 -8.18
N VAL A 115 -6.02 6.94 -8.89
CA VAL A 115 -4.74 7.46 -8.37
C VAL A 115 -4.91 8.90 -7.92
N CYS A 116 -4.61 9.20 -6.66
CA CYS A 116 -4.83 10.52 -6.08
C CYS A 116 -3.84 10.85 -4.94
N ALA A 117 -3.82 12.12 -4.53
CA ALA A 117 -3.14 12.56 -3.32
C ALA A 117 -3.95 12.15 -2.06
N PRO A 118 -3.31 12.07 -0.88
CA PRO A 118 -3.98 11.64 0.35
C PRO A 118 -5.21 12.47 0.75
N GLU A 119 -5.21 13.76 0.44
CA GLU A 119 -6.28 14.71 0.74
C GLU A 119 -7.46 14.63 -0.24
N GLU A 120 -7.25 14.06 -1.42
CA GLU A 120 -8.27 13.92 -2.46
C GLU A 120 -9.20 12.71 -2.23
N VAL A 121 -8.83 11.79 -1.32
CA VAL A 121 -9.68 10.64 -0.99
C VAL A 121 -10.87 11.09 -0.13
N PRO A 122 -12.14 10.96 -0.61
CA PRO A 122 -13.31 11.40 0.14
C PRO A 122 -13.36 10.79 1.56
N ALA A 123 -13.76 11.59 2.55
CA ALA A 123 -13.65 11.20 3.96
C ALA A 123 -14.56 10.03 4.37
N ASP A 124 -15.63 9.82 3.64
CA ASP A 124 -16.64 8.76 3.85
C ASP A 124 -16.23 7.40 3.29
N ILE A 125 -15.23 7.34 2.40
CA ILE A 125 -14.73 6.07 1.86
C ILE A 125 -14.17 5.20 2.98
N ARG A 126 -14.60 3.95 3.02
CA ARG A 126 -14.09 2.88 3.89
C ARG A 126 -13.44 1.79 3.05
N PHE A 127 -12.40 1.16 3.61
CA PHE A 127 -11.57 0.19 2.88
C PHE A 127 -11.76 -1.21 3.43
N ALA A 128 -12.07 -2.15 2.54
CA ALA A 128 -12.12 -3.57 2.86
C ALA A 128 -10.70 -4.17 2.97
N THR A 129 -9.76 -3.68 2.17
CA THR A 129 -8.35 -4.10 2.23
C THR A 129 -7.43 -2.88 2.04
N VAL A 130 -6.44 -2.77 2.91
CA VAL A 130 -5.34 -1.80 2.79
C VAL A 130 -4.03 -2.58 2.64
N TRP A 131 -3.28 -2.33 1.58
CA TRP A 131 -1.90 -2.80 1.45
C TRP A 131 -0.94 -1.63 1.53
N SER A 132 0.22 -1.84 2.18
CA SER A 132 1.25 -0.80 2.24
C SER A 132 2.65 -1.39 2.44
N ASN A 133 3.60 -0.79 1.73
CA ASN A 133 5.01 -0.81 2.08
C ASN A 133 5.36 0.61 2.57
N PRO A 134 5.08 0.92 3.84
CA PRO A 134 5.07 2.29 4.31
C PRO A 134 6.46 2.92 4.30
N ALA A 135 6.52 4.22 4.03
CA ALA A 135 7.75 5.03 4.06
C ALA A 135 8.23 5.25 5.51
N ILE A 136 8.80 4.22 6.14
CA ILE A 136 9.20 4.25 7.56
C ILE A 136 10.24 5.35 7.87
N ARG A 137 11.01 5.76 6.86
CA ARG A 137 12.03 6.83 7.00
C ARG A 137 11.47 8.23 7.23
N ILE A 138 10.16 8.44 7.12
CA ILE A 138 9.50 9.70 7.49
C ILE A 138 9.54 9.99 9.01
N GLY A 139 9.97 9.01 9.79
CA GLY A 139 10.03 9.08 11.24
C GLY A 139 8.81 8.45 11.93
N LYS A 140 9.03 7.98 13.17
CA LYS A 140 8.05 7.19 13.91
C LYS A 140 6.71 7.93 14.11
N ALA A 141 6.75 9.20 14.51
CA ALA A 141 5.53 9.97 14.76
C ALA A 141 4.68 10.17 13.49
N ALA A 142 5.32 10.53 12.37
CA ALA A 142 4.63 10.72 11.11
C ALA A 142 4.05 9.39 10.57
N LEU A 143 4.80 8.29 10.67
CA LEU A 143 4.33 6.95 10.33
C LEU A 143 3.09 6.56 11.15
N HIS A 144 3.14 6.76 12.47
CA HIS A 144 2.04 6.45 13.36
C HIS A 144 0.79 7.27 13.04
N SER A 145 0.93 8.59 12.84
CA SER A 145 -0.20 9.45 12.45
C SER A 145 -0.80 9.04 11.11
N MET A 146 0.04 8.72 10.13
CA MET A 146 -0.40 8.23 8.84
C MET A 146 -1.20 6.92 8.98
N LEU A 147 -0.66 5.94 9.71
CA LEU A 147 -1.33 4.66 9.90
C LEU A 147 -2.68 4.82 10.63
N LEU A 148 -2.75 5.60 11.71
CA LEU A 148 -4.02 5.83 12.41
C LEU A 148 -5.06 6.49 11.50
N ARG A 149 -4.67 7.49 10.69
CA ARG A 149 -5.56 8.14 9.72
C ARG A 149 -6.21 7.13 8.78
N TRP A 150 -5.45 6.15 8.27
CA TRP A 150 -5.95 5.24 7.26
C TRP A 150 -6.57 3.96 7.84
N LEU A 151 -6.05 3.44 8.96
CA LEU A 151 -6.61 2.28 9.63
C LEU A 151 -7.99 2.58 10.28
N SER A 152 -8.24 3.82 10.72
CA SER A 152 -9.57 4.25 11.19
C SER A 152 -10.63 4.23 10.09
N ARG A 153 -10.24 4.05 8.84
CA ARG A 153 -11.11 3.95 7.66
C ARG A 153 -11.30 2.52 7.16
N LEU A 154 -10.82 1.52 7.89
CA LEU A 154 -11.17 0.12 7.60
C LEU A 154 -12.68 -0.10 7.81
N THR A 155 -13.28 -0.96 6.97
CA THR A 155 -14.68 -1.37 7.17
C THR A 155 -14.82 -2.06 8.51
N GLU A 156 -15.83 -1.62 9.31
CA GLU A 156 -16.14 -2.26 10.59
C GLU A 156 -16.77 -3.63 10.36
N ALA A 157 -16.54 -4.58 11.29
CA ALA A 157 -17.26 -5.84 11.27
C ALA A 157 -18.73 -5.56 11.59
N THR A 158 -19.65 -5.92 10.72
CA THR A 158 -21.09 -5.86 11.05
C THR A 158 -21.43 -6.97 12.03
N ALA A 159 -21.96 -6.60 13.19
CA ALA A 159 -22.29 -7.53 14.28
C ALA A 159 -23.51 -8.43 14.01
N VAL A 160 -24.17 -8.33 12.86
CA VAL A 160 -25.43 -9.04 12.58
C VAL A 160 -25.38 -9.71 11.20
N GLY A 161 -25.36 -11.04 11.18
CA GLY A 161 -25.91 -11.83 10.07
C GLY A 161 -25.02 -12.02 8.85
N ALA A 162 -23.72 -12.14 8.98
CA ALA A 162 -22.83 -12.50 7.87
C ALA A 162 -23.08 -13.96 7.38
N GLN A 163 -24.23 -14.18 6.73
CA GLN A 163 -24.49 -15.35 5.87
C GLN A 163 -24.37 -15.01 4.39
N ASP A 164 -24.20 -13.72 4.04
CA ASP A 164 -23.88 -13.31 2.66
C ASP A 164 -22.39 -13.03 2.54
N ALA A 165 -21.73 -13.87 1.77
CA ALA A 165 -20.30 -13.87 1.51
C ALA A 165 -19.82 -12.50 0.97
N GLY A 166 -19.04 -11.74 1.74
CA GLY A 166 -18.32 -10.58 1.24
C GLY A 166 -17.96 -9.47 2.23
N GLU A 167 -18.64 -9.32 3.35
CA GLU A 167 -18.43 -8.18 4.26
C GLU A 167 -17.81 -8.60 5.61
N GLY A 168 -16.60 -9.14 5.54
CA GLY A 168 -15.74 -9.28 6.72
C GLY A 168 -15.19 -7.93 7.19
N ALA A 169 -14.73 -7.86 8.44
CA ALA A 169 -13.97 -6.69 8.92
C ALA A 169 -12.83 -6.36 7.96
N GLY A 170 -12.65 -5.08 7.65
CA GLY A 170 -11.55 -4.61 6.82
C GLY A 170 -10.20 -4.95 7.44
N GLU A 171 -9.22 -5.20 6.60
CA GLU A 171 -7.87 -5.56 7.02
C GLU A 171 -6.79 -4.71 6.36
N ALA A 172 -5.70 -4.50 7.08
CA ALA A 172 -4.50 -3.88 6.55
C ALA A 172 -3.34 -4.88 6.57
N ILE A 173 -2.64 -5.00 5.44
CA ILE A 173 -1.44 -5.81 5.28
C ILE A 173 -0.25 -4.88 5.06
N LEU A 174 0.67 -4.87 6.02
CA LEU A 174 1.83 -3.99 6.02
C LEU A 174 3.10 -4.82 5.88
N VAL A 175 4.01 -4.42 5.01
CA VAL A 175 5.35 -5.01 4.96
C VAL A 175 6.37 -4.07 5.61
N VAL A 176 7.13 -4.56 6.58
CA VAL A 176 8.07 -3.78 7.38
C VAL A 176 9.38 -4.54 7.55
N HIS A 177 10.51 -3.87 7.31
CA HIS A 177 11.81 -4.48 7.56
C HIS A 177 12.11 -4.55 9.06
N LYS A 178 12.64 -5.68 9.56
CA LYS A 178 12.89 -5.92 10.99
C LYS A 178 13.75 -4.83 11.65
N HIS A 179 14.77 -4.33 10.94
CA HIS A 179 15.66 -3.26 11.44
C HIS A 179 15.01 -1.86 11.41
N LEU A 180 13.81 -1.74 10.86
CA LEU A 180 13.02 -0.51 10.84
C LEU A 180 11.87 -0.54 11.83
N GLY A 181 11.92 -1.45 12.82
CA GLY A 181 11.01 -1.46 13.95
C GLY A 181 9.70 -2.25 13.72
N SER A 182 9.75 -3.34 12.94
CA SER A 182 8.54 -4.16 12.68
C SER A 182 7.86 -4.68 13.95
N ASP A 183 8.65 -5.11 14.94
CA ASP A 183 8.10 -5.69 16.17
C ASP A 183 7.49 -4.58 17.05
N SER A 184 8.19 -3.43 17.20
CA SER A 184 7.65 -2.27 17.90
C SER A 184 6.42 -1.65 17.22
N LEU A 185 6.32 -1.74 15.89
CA LEU A 185 5.13 -1.30 15.16
C LEU A 185 3.95 -2.24 15.44
N GLN A 186 4.19 -3.54 15.45
CA GLN A 186 3.16 -4.53 15.80
C GLN A 186 2.60 -4.27 17.20
N ASP A 187 3.47 -4.14 18.19
CA ASP A 187 3.08 -3.88 19.58
C ASP A 187 2.28 -2.58 19.69
N TRP A 188 2.77 -1.52 19.05
CA TRP A 188 2.09 -0.23 19.05
C TRP A 188 0.70 -0.30 18.38
N LEU A 189 0.53 -1.00 17.27
CA LEU A 189 -0.79 -1.18 16.62
C LEU A 189 -1.76 -1.89 17.56
N ILE A 190 -1.30 -2.92 18.28
CA ILE A 190 -2.10 -3.62 19.30
C ILE A 190 -2.49 -2.66 20.44
N GLU A 191 -1.56 -1.84 20.93
CA GLU A 191 -1.83 -0.80 21.94
C GLU A 191 -2.84 0.25 21.47
N GLN A 192 -2.88 0.55 20.16
CA GLN A 192 -3.89 1.44 19.57
C GLN A 192 -5.25 0.74 19.35
N GLY A 193 -5.38 -0.54 19.74
CA GLY A 193 -6.61 -1.30 19.64
C GLY A 193 -6.79 -2.07 18.33
N TYR A 194 -5.82 -2.04 17.40
CA TYR A 194 -5.88 -2.82 16.16
C TYR A 194 -5.32 -4.22 16.40
N PRO A 195 -6.13 -5.29 16.39
CA PRO A 195 -5.63 -6.65 16.48
C PRO A 195 -4.61 -6.90 15.37
N THR A 196 -3.35 -7.13 15.75
CA THR A 196 -2.26 -7.23 14.78
C THR A 196 -1.50 -8.53 14.96
N SER A 197 -1.33 -9.28 13.88
CA SER A 197 -0.59 -10.54 13.84
C SER A 197 0.46 -10.53 12.73
N ARG A 198 1.45 -11.41 12.87
CA ARG A 198 2.49 -11.61 11.84
C ARG A 198 2.09 -12.76 10.94
N LEU A 199 1.83 -12.45 9.64
CA LEU A 199 1.49 -13.46 8.64
C LEU A 199 2.71 -14.20 8.10
N ALA A 200 3.81 -13.48 7.89
CA ALA A 200 5.02 -14.06 7.30
C ALA A 200 6.28 -13.30 7.72
N SER A 201 7.42 -13.99 7.60
CA SER A 201 8.75 -13.43 7.78
C SER A 201 9.67 -14.00 6.72
N SER A 202 10.37 -13.14 5.97
CA SER A 202 11.35 -13.57 4.97
C SER A 202 12.32 -12.45 4.66
N ALA A 203 13.60 -12.80 4.40
CA ALA A 203 14.64 -11.86 3.98
C ALA A 203 14.74 -10.58 4.85
N GLY A 204 14.48 -10.70 6.14
CA GLY A 204 14.50 -9.56 7.06
C GLY A 204 13.22 -8.73 7.10
N TYR A 205 12.22 -9.03 6.27
CA TYR A 205 10.91 -8.38 6.30
C TYR A 205 9.90 -9.17 7.15
N ARG A 206 8.92 -8.45 7.67
CA ARG A 206 7.73 -8.96 8.35
C ARG A 206 6.50 -8.51 7.58
N ILE A 207 5.54 -9.40 7.40
CA ILE A 207 4.20 -9.04 6.93
C ILE A 207 3.29 -9.05 8.16
N LEU A 208 2.74 -7.89 8.46
CA LEU A 208 1.79 -7.68 9.55
C LEU A 208 0.38 -7.58 8.97
N ARG A 209 -0.56 -8.21 9.64
CA ARG A 209 -2.00 -8.10 9.38
C ARG A 209 -2.65 -7.41 10.57
N SER A 210 -3.29 -6.29 10.32
CA SER A 210 -4.12 -5.58 11.29
C SER A 210 -5.57 -5.59 10.84
N THR A 211 -6.51 -5.81 11.74
CA THR A 211 -7.94 -5.78 11.44
C THR A 211 -8.61 -4.56 12.04
N ALA A 212 -9.77 -4.16 11.49
CA ALA A 212 -10.58 -3.09 12.05
C ALA A 212 -10.91 -3.36 13.53
N LEU A 213 -11.13 -2.28 14.27
CA LEU A 213 -11.63 -2.34 15.64
C LEU A 213 -12.97 -3.08 15.66
N THR A 214 -13.12 -4.03 16.56
CA THR A 214 -14.43 -4.62 16.89
C THR A 214 -15.10 -3.68 17.90
N ARG A 215 -16.17 -3.02 17.51
CA ARG A 215 -17.02 -2.26 18.44
C ARG A 215 -18.08 -3.15 19.06
#